data_ff867765d5593dfd7203da7033aa9709
#
_entry.id   ff867765d5593dfd7203da7033aa9709
#
_cell.length_a   1.000
_cell.length_b   1.000
_cell.length_c   1.000
_cell.angle_alpha   90.00
_cell.angle_beta   90.00
_cell.angle_gamma   90.00
#
_symmetry.space_group_name_H-M   'P 1'
#
loop_
_entity.id
_entity.type
_entity.pdbx_description
1 polymer ?
#
loop_
_entity_poly.entity_id
_entity_poly.type
_entity_poly.pdbx_seq_one_letter_code
_entity_poly.pdbx_strand_id
1 'polypeptide(L)'
;MQKQFIGYVFLLVSFISFSQEKVTGKIIYDNNQPLPGANIYWQNTEIGVISDEQGKFSIPFTGEHTVLVISYVGFKTVTLTILKSKTITQKMEFDSSLDEVTVTNVRKSLQKSYRVTSNMQTMTGKELLKAACCNLSESFETNPSIDVNFSDAVSGSKQIKMLGLTSPYILMTEENIPSIRGASQAYGLSFIPGTWVESIQITKGAGSVVNGYESISGQINYELLKPADDIPFFLNAYGSTDSRFELNTHFNTKINDKWATSLFLHGNTRVSKNDMNDDGFLDNPLGKQINAINRWQYTDLEKGWVSFINLRYMKDDKQTGQVDFEPDRDKGTTNFWGSEISTEKLDASAKLGFVFPDTPWKSIGFQNAFNYHNQESYFGLNQYNIKQNSFYSNLIYNSIFSNTLHKFATGLNFTYDNYNEFVNVSDFSRIDDSVGAFFEYTFDDTDKWSYVLGGR
;
A
#
# COMPACT_ATOMS: atom_id res chain seq x y z
N MET A 1 -18.65 30.45 -54.47
CA MET A 1 -19.56 29.29 -54.23
C MET A 1 -18.82 27.92 -54.11
N GLN A 2 -17.77 27.67 -54.88
CA GLN A 2 -17.09 26.37 -54.86
C GLN A 2 -16.33 26.07 -53.56
N LYS A 3 -15.78 27.04 -52.84
CA LYS A 3 -15.05 26.84 -51.56
C LYS A 3 -15.96 26.55 -50.35
N GLN A 4 -17.22 27.01 -50.39
CA GLN A 4 -18.21 26.73 -49.34
C GLN A 4 -18.82 25.36 -49.47
N PHE A 5 -18.93 24.81 -50.70
CA PHE A 5 -19.45 23.46 -50.94
C PHE A 5 -18.50 22.37 -50.44
N ILE A 6 -17.19 22.58 -50.52
CA ILE A 6 -16.17 21.64 -50.01
C ILE A 6 -16.21 21.60 -48.48
N GLY A 7 -16.48 22.71 -47.78
CA GLY A 7 -16.65 22.77 -46.34
C GLY A 7 -17.82 21.95 -45.82
N TYR A 8 -18.96 21.96 -46.53
CA TYR A 8 -20.15 21.17 -46.16
C TYR A 8 -19.99 19.67 -46.45
N VAL A 9 -19.23 19.29 -47.47
CA VAL A 9 -18.91 17.88 -47.75
C VAL A 9 -17.97 17.30 -46.68
N PHE A 10 -17.01 18.11 -46.17
CA PHE A 10 -16.13 17.68 -45.08
C PHE A 10 -16.86 17.57 -43.73
N LEU A 11 -17.89 18.38 -43.49
CA LEU A 11 -18.73 18.30 -42.28
C LEU A 11 -19.67 17.09 -42.29
N LEU A 12 -20.09 16.62 -43.46
CA LEU A 12 -20.93 15.43 -43.61
C LEU A 12 -20.18 14.10 -43.50
N VAL A 13 -18.88 14.08 -43.76
CA VAL A 13 -18.03 12.88 -43.62
C VAL A 13 -17.68 12.60 -42.15
N SER A 14 -17.81 13.59 -41.24
CA SER A 14 -17.48 13.48 -39.81
C SER A 14 -18.49 12.64 -38.99
N PHE A 15 -19.61 12.16 -39.59
CA PHE A 15 -20.65 11.39 -38.90
C PHE A 15 -20.66 9.88 -39.23
N ILE A 16 -19.56 9.33 -39.72
CA ILE A 16 -19.45 7.86 -39.81
C ILE A 16 -19.06 7.37 -38.40
N SER A 17 -20.05 7.29 -37.53
CA SER A 17 -19.91 6.59 -36.25
C SER A 17 -19.87 5.09 -36.55
N PHE A 18 -18.74 4.47 -36.43
CA PHE A 18 -18.65 3.02 -36.34
C PHE A 18 -19.36 2.60 -35.03
N SER A 19 -20.60 2.11 -35.18
CA SER A 19 -21.28 1.46 -34.06
C SER A 19 -20.50 0.20 -33.71
N GLN A 20 -19.76 0.23 -32.62
CA GLN A 20 -19.10 -0.97 -32.10
C GLN A 20 -20.19 -1.96 -31.68
N GLU A 21 -20.10 -3.20 -32.15
CA GLU A 21 -20.97 -4.27 -31.65
C GLU A 21 -20.74 -4.45 -30.16
N LYS A 22 -21.82 -4.68 -29.41
CA LYS A 22 -21.75 -4.83 -27.95
C LYS A 22 -22.51 -6.09 -27.52
N VAL A 23 -22.02 -6.73 -26.49
CA VAL A 23 -22.77 -7.69 -25.70
C VAL A 23 -23.38 -6.94 -24.53
N THR A 24 -24.69 -6.98 -24.42
CA THR A 24 -25.45 -6.36 -23.34
C THR A 24 -26.08 -7.41 -22.47
N GLY A 25 -26.42 -7.10 -21.24
CA GLY A 25 -27.11 -8.07 -20.40
C GLY A 25 -27.51 -7.57 -19.05
N LYS A 26 -28.02 -8.50 -18.25
CA LYS A 26 -28.40 -8.26 -16.86
C LYS A 26 -27.87 -9.39 -15.99
N ILE A 27 -27.21 -9.04 -14.91
CA ILE A 27 -26.78 -9.98 -13.87
C ILE A 27 -27.80 -9.93 -12.74
N ILE A 28 -28.26 -11.10 -12.35
CA ILE A 28 -29.25 -11.28 -11.29
C ILE A 28 -28.76 -12.34 -10.30
N TYR A 29 -29.30 -12.34 -9.11
CA TYR A 29 -29.09 -13.37 -8.11
C TYR A 29 -30.42 -13.83 -7.53
N ASP A 30 -30.49 -14.23 -6.31
CA ASP A 30 -31.68 -14.85 -5.72
C ASP A 30 -32.97 -14.03 -5.92
N ASN A 31 -34.10 -14.70 -6.14
CA ASN A 31 -35.40 -14.07 -6.45
C ASN A 31 -35.38 -13.05 -7.61
N ASN A 32 -34.49 -13.23 -8.62
CA ASN A 32 -34.33 -12.33 -9.78
C ASN A 32 -33.93 -10.89 -9.41
N GLN A 33 -33.33 -10.69 -8.23
CA GLN A 33 -32.82 -9.37 -7.84
C GLN A 33 -31.61 -9.01 -8.69
N PRO A 34 -31.45 -7.74 -9.06
CA PRO A 34 -30.29 -7.29 -9.80
C PRO A 34 -29.02 -7.38 -8.94
N LEU A 35 -27.91 -7.80 -9.52
CA LEU A 35 -26.60 -7.84 -8.88
C LEU A 35 -25.72 -6.70 -9.39
N PRO A 36 -25.68 -5.55 -8.72
CA PRO A 36 -24.79 -4.46 -9.09
C PRO A 36 -23.35 -4.75 -8.65
N GLY A 37 -22.38 -4.21 -9.38
CA GLY A 37 -20.97 -4.34 -9.04
C GLY A 37 -20.32 -5.66 -9.50
N ALA A 38 -21.02 -6.54 -10.19
CA ALA A 38 -20.42 -7.74 -10.76
C ALA A 38 -19.42 -7.37 -11.85
N ASN A 39 -18.23 -7.99 -11.85
CA ASN A 39 -17.21 -7.82 -12.88
C ASN A 39 -17.53 -8.71 -14.08
N ILE A 40 -17.60 -8.11 -15.26
CA ILE A 40 -17.83 -8.79 -16.53
C ILE A 40 -16.65 -8.48 -17.45
N TYR A 41 -15.87 -9.47 -17.86
CA TYR A 41 -14.67 -9.25 -18.66
C TYR A 41 -14.40 -10.39 -19.63
N TRP A 42 -13.69 -10.08 -20.72
CA TRP A 42 -13.22 -11.09 -21.66
C TRP A 42 -12.01 -11.82 -21.10
N GLN A 43 -12.05 -13.15 -21.11
CA GLN A 43 -10.98 -13.98 -20.56
C GLN A 43 -9.64 -13.65 -21.25
N ASN A 44 -8.58 -13.54 -20.44
CA ASN A 44 -7.21 -13.20 -20.87
C ASN A 44 -7.06 -11.80 -21.50
N THR A 45 -7.97 -10.88 -21.21
CA THR A 45 -7.89 -9.49 -21.66
C THR A 45 -8.08 -8.51 -20.51
N GLU A 46 -7.80 -7.25 -20.76
CA GLU A 46 -8.09 -6.15 -19.84
C GLU A 46 -9.43 -5.48 -20.13
N ILE A 47 -10.20 -6.00 -21.11
CA ILE A 47 -11.49 -5.45 -21.49
C ILE A 47 -12.56 -5.99 -20.56
N GLY A 48 -13.10 -5.13 -19.70
CA GLY A 48 -14.13 -5.48 -18.75
C GLY A 48 -15.02 -4.30 -18.38
N VAL A 49 -16.19 -4.59 -17.84
CA VAL A 49 -17.17 -3.63 -17.34
C VAL A 49 -17.75 -4.14 -16.02
N ILE A 50 -18.48 -3.28 -15.33
CA ILE A 50 -19.16 -3.60 -14.07
C ILE A 50 -20.66 -3.42 -14.27
N SER A 51 -21.50 -4.28 -13.67
CA SER A 51 -22.94 -4.12 -13.71
C SER A 51 -23.41 -2.91 -12.90
N ASP A 52 -24.43 -2.20 -13.44
CA ASP A 52 -25.06 -1.03 -12.80
C ASP A 52 -26.01 -1.42 -11.64
N GLU A 53 -26.68 -0.45 -11.00
CA GLU A 53 -27.65 -0.68 -9.91
C GLU A 53 -28.82 -1.59 -10.30
N GLN A 54 -29.17 -1.64 -11.58
CA GLN A 54 -30.19 -2.52 -12.11
C GLN A 54 -29.62 -3.86 -12.57
N GLY A 55 -28.33 -4.11 -12.30
CA GLY A 55 -27.59 -5.30 -12.70
C GLY A 55 -27.27 -5.35 -14.20
N LYS A 56 -27.47 -4.25 -14.96
CA LYS A 56 -27.23 -4.22 -16.41
C LYS A 56 -25.75 -3.96 -16.71
N PHE A 57 -25.29 -4.48 -17.84
CA PHE A 57 -23.95 -4.22 -18.37
C PHE A 57 -23.95 -4.10 -19.89
N SER A 58 -22.91 -3.47 -20.41
CA SER A 58 -22.65 -3.37 -21.84
C SER A 58 -21.15 -3.42 -22.08
N ILE A 59 -20.67 -4.45 -22.78
CA ILE A 59 -19.25 -4.67 -23.06
C ILE A 59 -19.00 -4.69 -24.57
N PRO A 60 -17.93 -4.03 -25.09
CA PRO A 60 -17.59 -4.10 -26.52
C PRO A 60 -17.34 -5.55 -26.98
N PHE A 61 -17.79 -5.87 -28.20
CA PHE A 61 -17.57 -7.18 -28.83
C PHE A 61 -16.85 -6.99 -30.17
N THR A 62 -15.63 -7.50 -30.25
CA THR A 62 -14.79 -7.38 -31.45
C THR A 62 -14.72 -8.68 -32.26
N GLY A 63 -15.29 -9.77 -31.75
CA GLY A 63 -15.20 -11.10 -32.35
C GLY A 63 -13.89 -11.84 -32.09
N GLU A 64 -12.86 -11.17 -31.61
CA GLU A 64 -11.57 -11.77 -31.28
C GLU A 64 -11.59 -12.56 -29.96
N HIS A 65 -12.45 -12.16 -29.04
CA HIS A 65 -12.61 -12.78 -27.73
C HIS A 65 -14.01 -13.40 -27.63
N THR A 66 -14.05 -14.69 -27.29
CA THR A 66 -15.31 -15.45 -27.27
C THR A 66 -15.72 -15.92 -25.88
N VAL A 67 -14.86 -15.80 -24.87
CA VAL A 67 -15.12 -16.28 -23.53
C VAL A 67 -15.33 -15.11 -22.59
N LEU A 68 -16.57 -14.91 -22.15
CA LEU A 68 -16.98 -13.86 -21.21
C LEU A 68 -17.01 -14.45 -19.80
N VAL A 69 -16.30 -13.82 -18.88
CA VAL A 69 -16.24 -14.20 -17.46
C VAL A 69 -17.04 -13.20 -16.64
N ILE A 70 -17.90 -13.70 -15.75
CA ILE A 70 -18.69 -12.92 -14.82
C ILE A 70 -18.31 -13.36 -13.41
N SER A 71 -17.83 -12.44 -12.60
CA SER A 71 -17.39 -12.72 -11.24
C SER A 71 -17.88 -11.65 -10.25
N TYR A 72 -18.19 -12.10 -9.05
CA TYR A 72 -18.53 -11.22 -7.94
C TYR A 72 -18.13 -11.90 -6.62
N VAL A 73 -17.71 -11.09 -5.63
CA VAL A 73 -17.26 -11.62 -4.33
C VAL A 73 -18.41 -12.36 -3.64
N GLY A 74 -18.17 -13.60 -3.23
CA GLY A 74 -19.16 -14.47 -2.58
C GLY A 74 -20.09 -15.21 -3.55
N PHE A 75 -19.81 -15.14 -4.87
CA PHE A 75 -20.60 -15.85 -5.89
C PHE A 75 -19.69 -16.73 -6.76
N LYS A 76 -20.23 -17.83 -7.25
CA LYS A 76 -19.55 -18.70 -8.21
C LYS A 76 -19.27 -17.93 -9.49
N THR A 77 -18.03 -17.96 -9.94
CA THR A 77 -17.64 -17.36 -11.22
C THR A 77 -18.31 -18.11 -12.37
N VAL A 78 -18.95 -17.38 -13.27
CA VAL A 78 -19.62 -17.94 -14.44
C VAL A 78 -18.82 -17.59 -15.70
N THR A 79 -18.62 -18.59 -16.57
CA THR A 79 -17.95 -18.42 -17.85
C THR A 79 -18.92 -18.73 -18.98
N LEU A 80 -19.08 -17.80 -19.93
CA LEU A 80 -20.00 -17.91 -21.05
C LEU A 80 -19.26 -17.81 -22.37
N THR A 81 -19.58 -18.69 -23.34
CA THR A 81 -19.08 -18.57 -24.70
C THR A 81 -20.02 -17.70 -25.53
N ILE A 82 -19.51 -16.61 -26.06
CA ILE A 82 -20.20 -15.60 -26.84
C ILE A 82 -19.63 -15.57 -28.27
N LEU A 83 -20.40 -16.03 -29.25
CA LEU A 83 -19.95 -16.11 -30.65
C LEU A 83 -20.45 -14.95 -31.51
N LYS A 84 -21.40 -14.16 -31.00
CA LYS A 84 -21.97 -12.97 -31.69
C LYS A 84 -22.56 -12.02 -30.66
N SER A 85 -22.70 -10.76 -31.05
CA SER A 85 -23.39 -9.75 -30.26
C SER A 85 -24.79 -10.23 -29.86
N LYS A 86 -25.11 -10.20 -28.56
CA LYS A 86 -26.41 -10.62 -28.01
C LYS A 86 -26.69 -10.00 -26.67
N THR A 87 -27.95 -10.02 -26.26
CA THR A 87 -28.35 -9.69 -24.89
C THR A 87 -28.44 -10.97 -24.06
N ILE A 88 -27.90 -10.97 -22.87
CA ILE A 88 -27.89 -12.12 -21.95
C ILE A 88 -28.47 -11.74 -20.59
N THR A 89 -29.10 -12.70 -19.93
CA THR A 89 -29.43 -12.61 -18.50
C THR A 89 -28.76 -13.76 -17.80
N GLN A 90 -27.89 -13.45 -16.85
CA GLN A 90 -27.14 -14.46 -16.11
C GLN A 90 -27.52 -14.40 -14.64
N LYS A 91 -27.95 -15.55 -14.11
CA LYS A 91 -28.14 -15.72 -12.68
C LYS A 91 -26.81 -16.16 -12.06
N MET A 92 -26.39 -15.48 -10.99
CA MET A 92 -25.26 -15.84 -10.15
C MET A 92 -25.75 -16.63 -8.95
N GLU A 93 -25.03 -17.67 -8.59
CA GLU A 93 -25.27 -18.49 -7.41
C GLU A 93 -24.26 -18.13 -6.32
N PHE A 94 -24.71 -18.11 -5.06
CA PHE A 94 -23.80 -17.96 -3.93
C PHE A 94 -22.78 -19.12 -3.91
N ASP A 95 -21.53 -18.78 -3.69
CA ASP A 95 -20.50 -19.77 -3.45
C ASP A 95 -20.52 -20.16 -1.97
N SER A 96 -21.23 -21.25 -1.68
CA SER A 96 -21.28 -21.82 -0.33
C SER A 96 -20.14 -22.79 -0.06
N SER A 97 -19.31 -23.11 -1.05
CA SER A 97 -18.11 -23.90 -0.90
C SER A 97 -16.89 -22.98 -0.97
N LEU A 98 -16.15 -22.89 0.13
CA LEU A 98 -14.78 -22.38 0.15
C LEU A 98 -13.83 -23.41 -0.48
N ASP A 99 -14.14 -23.86 -1.69
CA ASP A 99 -13.12 -24.51 -2.49
C ASP A 99 -12.16 -23.43 -2.96
N GLU A 100 -10.92 -23.56 -2.57
CA GLU A 100 -9.79 -22.73 -2.98
C GLU A 100 -9.80 -22.60 -4.51
N VAL A 101 -10.40 -21.52 -5.01
CA VAL A 101 -10.23 -21.14 -6.42
C VAL A 101 -8.80 -20.66 -6.55
N THR A 102 -7.90 -21.58 -6.84
CA THR A 102 -6.55 -21.25 -7.25
C THR A 102 -6.63 -20.56 -8.61
N VAL A 103 -6.91 -19.26 -8.60
CA VAL A 103 -6.75 -18.42 -9.79
C VAL A 103 -5.25 -18.30 -10.00
N THR A 104 -4.69 -19.22 -10.80
CA THR A 104 -3.33 -19.11 -11.33
C THR A 104 -3.29 -17.99 -12.38
N ASN A 105 -3.57 -16.78 -11.95
CA ASN A 105 -3.26 -15.61 -12.74
C ASN A 105 -1.79 -15.29 -12.49
N VAL A 106 -0.94 -15.45 -13.50
CA VAL A 106 0.46 -15.00 -13.45
C VAL A 106 0.41 -13.48 -13.40
N ARG A 107 0.28 -12.93 -12.18
CA ARG A 107 0.36 -11.48 -11.96
C ARG A 107 1.75 -11.04 -12.44
N LYS A 108 1.79 -10.10 -13.37
CA LYS A 108 3.04 -9.43 -13.73
C LYS A 108 3.62 -8.81 -12.46
N SER A 109 4.92 -8.88 -12.28
CA SER A 109 5.62 -8.39 -11.09
C SER A 109 5.41 -6.88 -10.85
N LEU A 110 5.24 -6.11 -11.91
CA LEU A 110 4.85 -4.69 -11.88
C LEU A 110 3.54 -4.53 -12.66
N GLN A 111 2.49 -4.05 -11.99
CA GLN A 111 1.18 -3.83 -12.59
C GLN A 111 0.78 -2.36 -12.49
N LYS A 112 0.38 -1.77 -13.62
CA LYS A 112 -0.37 -0.52 -13.59
C LYS A 112 -1.84 -0.87 -13.34
N SER A 113 -2.43 -0.31 -12.29
CA SER A 113 -3.85 -0.54 -12.01
C SER A 113 -4.68 0.33 -12.94
N TYR A 114 -5.39 -0.31 -13.88
CA TYR A 114 -6.42 0.34 -14.69
C TYR A 114 -7.79 0.35 -14.00
N ARG A 115 -7.89 -0.28 -12.82
CA ARG A 115 -9.13 -0.35 -12.03
C ARG A 115 -9.26 0.75 -10.99
N VAL A 116 -8.20 1.50 -10.75
CA VAL A 116 -8.17 2.63 -9.82
C VAL A 116 -7.92 3.88 -10.64
N THR A 117 -8.78 4.85 -10.49
CA THR A 117 -8.78 6.14 -11.21
C THR A 117 -7.50 6.95 -11.01
N SER A 118 -6.78 6.71 -9.91
CA SER A 118 -5.46 7.28 -9.65
C SER A 118 -4.38 6.52 -10.45
N ASN A 119 -3.35 7.25 -10.90
CA ASN A 119 -2.19 6.66 -11.59
C ASN A 119 -1.35 5.81 -10.63
N MET A 120 -1.89 4.67 -10.23
CA MET A 120 -1.32 3.76 -9.24
C MET A 120 -0.57 2.61 -9.91
N GLN A 121 0.64 2.36 -9.45
CA GLN A 121 1.45 1.19 -9.80
C GLN A 121 1.52 0.26 -8.60
N THR A 122 1.37 -1.04 -8.80
CA THR A 122 1.54 -2.05 -7.76
C THR A 122 2.75 -2.91 -8.04
N MET A 123 3.68 -2.95 -7.10
CA MET A 123 4.79 -3.91 -7.04
C MET A 123 4.33 -5.09 -6.20
N THR A 124 4.44 -6.30 -6.72
CA THR A 124 4.08 -7.52 -5.98
C THR A 124 5.30 -8.15 -5.33
N GLY A 125 5.11 -9.08 -4.39
CA GLY A 125 6.18 -9.81 -3.73
C GLY A 125 7.20 -10.44 -4.68
N LYS A 126 6.79 -10.85 -5.90
CA LYS A 126 7.73 -11.34 -6.92
C LYS A 126 8.72 -10.29 -7.42
N GLU A 127 8.30 -9.02 -7.51
CA GLU A 127 9.21 -7.92 -7.85
C GLU A 127 10.14 -7.61 -6.69
N LEU A 128 9.62 -7.60 -5.49
CA LEU A 128 10.40 -7.36 -4.26
C LEU A 128 11.50 -8.43 -4.07
N LEU A 129 11.21 -9.67 -4.39
CA LEU A 129 12.21 -10.76 -4.31
C LEU A 129 13.34 -10.67 -5.35
N LYS A 130 13.17 -9.93 -6.45
CA LYS A 130 14.24 -9.75 -7.45
C LYS A 130 15.41 -8.93 -6.92
N ALA A 131 15.14 -7.98 -6.05
CA ALA A 131 16.15 -7.08 -5.49
C ALA A 131 16.85 -7.64 -4.24
N ALA A 132 16.57 -8.89 -3.82
CA ALA A 132 17.04 -9.49 -2.57
C ALA A 132 16.85 -8.53 -1.37
N CYS A 133 15.70 -7.85 -1.34
CA CYS A 133 15.43 -6.70 -0.46
C CYS A 133 15.40 -7.12 0.99
N CYS A 134 16.35 -6.63 1.76
CA CYS A 134 16.39 -6.87 3.20
C CYS A 134 15.40 -5.97 3.95
N ASN A 135 15.14 -4.75 3.43
CA ASN A 135 14.19 -3.81 4.03
C ASN A 135 13.43 -3.01 2.95
N LEU A 136 12.45 -2.23 3.40
CA LEU A 136 11.58 -1.47 2.50
C LEU A 136 12.35 -0.45 1.64
N SER A 137 13.44 0.15 2.14
CA SER A 137 14.22 1.12 1.37
C SER A 137 14.87 0.50 0.13
N GLU A 138 15.35 -0.72 0.24
CA GLU A 138 15.97 -1.47 -0.86
C GLU A 138 14.93 -1.94 -1.88
N SER A 139 13.68 -2.15 -1.44
CA SER A 139 12.57 -2.56 -2.31
C SER A 139 12.25 -1.56 -3.42
N PHE A 140 12.58 -0.30 -3.23
CA PHE A 140 12.30 0.75 -4.22
C PHE A 140 13.36 0.91 -5.29
N GLU A 141 14.56 0.35 -5.12
CA GLU A 141 15.70 0.52 -6.06
C GLU A 141 15.39 -0.02 -7.47
N THR A 142 14.48 -0.97 -7.58
CA THR A 142 14.08 -1.53 -8.88
C THR A 142 12.95 -0.76 -9.58
N ASN A 143 12.36 0.25 -8.91
CA ASN A 143 11.22 0.99 -9.44
C ASN A 143 11.65 2.33 -10.06
N PRO A 144 11.49 2.54 -11.38
CA PRO A 144 11.91 3.77 -12.05
C PRO A 144 11.07 5.00 -11.67
N SER A 145 10.04 4.84 -10.86
CA SER A 145 9.15 5.93 -10.45
C SER A 145 9.56 6.57 -9.13
N ILE A 146 10.51 5.96 -8.42
CA ILE A 146 10.99 6.38 -7.10
C ILE A 146 12.50 6.45 -7.16
N ASP A 147 13.06 7.62 -6.89
CA ASP A 147 14.50 7.77 -6.71
C ASP A 147 14.86 7.41 -5.27
N VAL A 148 15.77 6.46 -5.10
CA VAL A 148 16.33 6.09 -3.81
C VAL A 148 17.74 6.64 -3.70
N ASN A 149 17.99 7.44 -2.68
CA ASN A 149 19.29 8.03 -2.44
C ASN A 149 19.65 7.90 -0.95
N PHE A 150 20.95 7.90 -0.64
CA PHE A 150 21.36 8.06 0.74
C PHE A 150 20.97 9.46 1.25
N SER A 151 20.43 9.51 2.48
CA SER A 151 20.06 10.77 3.13
C SER A 151 21.29 11.56 3.55
N ASP A 152 22.34 10.86 3.91
CA ASP A 152 23.65 11.37 4.31
C ASP A 152 24.75 10.34 4.03
N ALA A 153 26.01 10.76 4.12
CA ALA A 153 27.16 9.93 3.81
C ALA A 153 27.56 8.96 4.94
N VAL A 154 26.97 9.12 6.14
CA VAL A 154 27.49 8.49 7.35
C VAL A 154 26.53 7.44 7.92
N SER A 155 25.23 7.77 8.04
CA SER A 155 24.26 6.88 8.69
C SER A 155 23.82 5.68 7.86
N GLY A 156 24.17 5.66 6.57
CA GLY A 156 23.70 4.64 5.61
C GLY A 156 22.18 4.65 5.40
N SER A 157 21.51 5.69 5.87
CA SER A 157 20.06 5.83 5.74
C SER A 157 19.70 6.22 4.33
N LYS A 158 18.63 5.62 3.81
CA LYS A 158 18.10 5.92 2.49
C LYS A 158 16.84 6.75 2.61
N GLN A 159 16.69 7.71 1.72
CA GLN A 159 15.48 8.48 1.53
C GLN A 159 14.95 8.27 0.12
N ILE A 160 13.65 8.43 -0.02
CA ILE A 160 12.98 8.34 -1.31
C ILE A 160 12.58 9.74 -1.80
N LYS A 161 12.62 9.90 -3.13
CA LYS A 161 12.13 11.09 -3.83
C LYS A 161 11.08 10.70 -4.87
N MET A 162 10.04 11.50 -4.94
CA MET A 162 9.02 11.40 -5.98
C MET A 162 8.78 12.79 -6.56
N LEU A 163 8.81 12.91 -7.88
CA LEU A 163 8.67 14.19 -8.58
C LEU A 163 9.63 15.28 -8.05
N GLY A 164 10.83 14.88 -7.63
CA GLY A 164 11.86 15.79 -7.11
C GLY A 164 11.70 16.19 -5.64
N LEU A 165 10.65 15.77 -4.95
CA LEU A 165 10.40 16.06 -3.53
C LEU A 165 10.64 14.82 -2.67
N THR A 166 11.15 15.05 -1.47
CA THR A 166 11.38 14.01 -0.45
C THR A 166 10.23 13.95 0.55
N SER A 167 10.29 13.03 1.51
CA SER A 167 9.56 13.13 2.77
C SER A 167 9.84 14.52 3.41
N PRO A 168 8.87 15.29 3.92
CA PRO A 168 7.51 14.93 4.30
C PRO A 168 6.43 15.05 3.19
N TYR A 169 6.80 15.30 1.95
CA TYR A 169 5.86 15.52 0.84
C TYR A 169 5.33 14.24 0.20
N ILE A 170 5.78 13.09 0.71
CA ILE A 170 5.35 11.74 0.31
C ILE A 170 4.62 11.10 1.47
N LEU A 171 3.34 10.80 1.29
CA LEU A 171 2.57 10.06 2.30
C LEU A 171 2.95 8.57 2.28
N MET A 172 3.55 8.09 3.35
CA MET A 172 3.86 6.67 3.55
C MET A 172 2.83 6.03 4.46
N THR A 173 2.17 4.96 3.99
CA THR A 173 1.15 4.24 4.76
C THR A 173 1.45 2.74 4.82
N GLU A 174 1.16 2.14 5.97
CA GLU A 174 1.05 0.70 6.16
C GLU A 174 -0.44 0.34 6.14
N GLU A 175 -0.85 -0.41 5.12
CA GLU A 175 -2.26 -0.81 4.97
C GLU A 175 -3.25 0.38 5.10
N ASN A 176 -2.91 1.50 4.45
CA ASN A 176 -3.65 2.77 4.46
C ASN A 176 -3.70 3.52 5.81
N ILE A 177 -2.85 3.18 6.76
CA ILE A 177 -2.62 3.94 8.00
C ILE A 177 -1.27 4.67 7.86
N PRO A 178 -1.18 6.00 8.08
CA PRO A 178 0.10 6.72 8.07
C PRO A 178 1.10 6.09 9.03
N SER A 179 2.32 5.79 8.57
CA SER A 179 3.31 5.01 9.33
C SER A 179 4.68 5.66 9.44
N ILE A 180 5.36 5.94 8.32
CA ILE A 180 6.69 6.54 8.31
C ILE A 180 6.56 8.06 8.24
N ARG A 181 6.40 8.68 9.41
CA ARG A 181 6.22 10.13 9.58
C ARG A 181 6.82 10.61 10.91
N GLY A 182 6.99 11.92 11.07
CA GLY A 182 7.55 12.50 12.30
C GLY A 182 8.94 11.95 12.62
N ALA A 183 9.15 11.49 13.84
CA ALA A 183 10.42 10.94 14.30
C ALA A 183 10.92 9.73 13.48
N SER A 184 10.00 8.95 12.90
CA SER A 184 10.37 7.80 12.05
C SER A 184 10.83 8.19 10.65
N GLN A 185 10.74 9.45 10.24
CA GLN A 185 10.93 9.87 8.85
C GLN A 185 12.36 9.62 8.35
N ALA A 186 13.37 9.80 9.19
CA ALA A 186 14.77 9.65 8.81
C ALA A 186 15.18 8.19 8.58
N TYR A 187 14.69 7.26 9.40
CA TYR A 187 15.17 5.87 9.41
C TYR A 187 14.08 4.83 9.16
N GLY A 188 12.81 5.24 9.12
CA GLY A 188 11.65 4.34 9.12
C GLY A 188 11.59 3.35 7.95
N LEU A 189 12.19 3.68 6.80
CA LEU A 189 12.29 2.77 5.66
C LEU A 189 13.13 1.52 5.99
N SER A 190 14.12 1.63 6.87
CA SER A 190 14.95 0.51 7.30
C SER A 190 14.32 -0.36 8.39
N PHE A 191 13.20 0.09 9.00
CA PHE A 191 12.52 -0.64 10.06
C PHE A 191 11.56 -1.73 9.57
N ILE A 192 11.28 -1.77 8.28
CA ILE A 192 10.32 -2.70 7.68
C ILE A 192 11.07 -3.77 6.90
N PRO A 193 11.10 -5.04 7.36
CA PRO A 193 11.69 -6.13 6.60
C PRO A 193 10.94 -6.35 5.28
N GLY A 194 11.69 -6.43 4.18
CA GLY A 194 11.11 -6.62 2.85
C GLY A 194 10.32 -7.94 2.70
N THR A 195 10.73 -8.97 3.43
CA THR A 195 10.07 -10.29 3.45
C THR A 195 8.68 -10.29 4.09
N TRP A 196 8.29 -9.22 4.81
CA TRP A 196 6.97 -9.07 5.42
C TRP A 196 5.97 -8.41 4.49
N VAL A 197 6.45 -7.80 3.40
CA VAL A 197 5.66 -7.01 2.48
C VAL A 197 5.07 -7.89 1.37
N GLU A 198 3.76 -7.91 1.26
CA GLU A 198 3.02 -8.58 0.19
C GLU A 198 3.04 -7.79 -1.10
N SER A 199 2.79 -6.48 -1.00
CA SER A 199 2.77 -5.56 -2.15
C SER A 199 3.02 -4.12 -1.73
N ILE A 200 3.49 -3.33 -2.70
CA ILE A 200 3.66 -1.87 -2.55
C ILE A 200 2.85 -1.19 -3.65
N GLN A 201 2.01 -0.26 -3.26
CA GLN A 201 1.19 0.56 -4.14
C GLN A 201 1.77 1.97 -4.18
N ILE A 202 2.06 2.45 -5.37
CA ILE A 202 2.71 3.74 -5.61
C ILE A 202 1.78 4.61 -6.44
N THR A 203 1.34 5.73 -5.88
CA THR A 203 0.54 6.76 -6.55
C THR A 203 1.40 8.01 -6.73
N LYS A 204 1.53 8.51 -7.96
CA LYS A 204 2.28 9.73 -8.27
C LYS A 204 1.39 10.96 -8.18
N GLY A 205 1.92 12.03 -7.59
CA GLY A 205 1.18 13.27 -7.37
C GLY A 205 0.28 13.19 -6.14
N ALA A 206 -0.76 14.03 -6.09
CA ALA A 206 -1.72 14.03 -5.00
C ALA A 206 -2.42 12.66 -4.89
N GLY A 207 -2.33 12.06 -3.72
CA GLY A 207 -3.01 10.81 -3.41
C GLY A 207 -4.46 11.01 -2.99
N SER A 208 -5.09 9.93 -2.50
CA SER A 208 -6.45 10.00 -1.97
C SER A 208 -6.50 10.82 -0.68
N VAL A 209 -7.45 11.75 -0.60
CA VAL A 209 -7.69 12.57 0.61
C VAL A 209 -8.21 11.74 1.78
N VAL A 210 -8.67 10.52 1.53
CA VAL A 210 -9.11 9.56 2.55
C VAL A 210 -7.98 9.16 3.49
N ASN A 211 -6.75 9.00 2.95
CA ASN A 211 -5.59 8.49 3.69
C ASN A 211 -4.78 9.58 4.40
N GLY A 212 -4.96 10.84 4.04
CA GLY A 212 -4.24 11.95 4.65
C GLY A 212 -4.07 13.15 3.72
N TYR A 213 -3.43 14.19 4.22
CA TYR A 213 -3.16 15.44 3.50
C TYR A 213 -1.68 15.59 3.11
N GLU A 214 -0.81 14.68 3.54
CA GLU A 214 0.64 14.78 3.36
C GLU A 214 1.09 14.35 1.95
N SER A 215 0.19 13.80 1.12
CA SER A 215 0.49 13.37 -0.24
C SER A 215 0.52 14.54 -1.22
N ILE A 216 1.68 15.16 -1.39
CA ILE A 216 1.90 16.25 -2.35
C ILE A 216 2.55 15.71 -3.62
N SER A 217 3.67 15.01 -3.49
CA SER A 217 4.40 14.43 -4.63
C SER A 217 4.07 12.97 -4.88
N GLY A 218 3.53 12.27 -3.87
CA GLY A 218 3.14 10.88 -4.00
C GLY A 218 2.57 10.28 -2.74
N GLN A 219 1.94 9.13 -2.92
CA GLN A 219 1.51 8.25 -1.84
C GLN A 219 2.07 6.85 -2.08
N ILE A 220 2.65 6.27 -1.06
CA ILE A 220 3.14 4.90 -1.06
C ILE A 220 2.43 4.14 0.04
N ASN A 221 1.70 3.09 -0.33
CA ASN A 221 1.08 2.16 0.61
C ASN A 221 1.75 0.80 0.50
N TYR A 222 2.22 0.24 1.59
CA TYR A 222 2.68 -1.13 1.63
C TYR A 222 1.71 -2.00 2.44
N GLU A 223 1.43 -3.17 1.89
CA GLU A 223 0.58 -4.20 2.49
C GLU A 223 1.47 -5.28 3.07
N LEU A 224 1.18 -5.70 4.29
CA LEU A 224 1.86 -6.84 4.92
C LEU A 224 1.15 -8.15 4.56
N LEU A 225 1.88 -9.26 4.56
CA LEU A 225 1.34 -10.61 4.39
C LEU A 225 0.18 -10.85 5.36
N LYS A 226 -0.90 -11.46 4.86
CA LYS A 226 -2.14 -11.65 5.64
C LYS A 226 -2.14 -12.99 6.37
N PRO A 227 -2.56 -13.05 7.64
CA PRO A 227 -2.55 -14.29 8.43
C PRO A 227 -3.32 -15.48 7.83
N ALA A 228 -4.43 -15.21 7.13
CA ALA A 228 -5.28 -16.25 6.57
C ALA A 228 -4.80 -16.79 5.22
N ASP A 229 -4.00 -16.02 4.47
CA ASP A 229 -3.73 -16.26 3.05
C ASP A 229 -2.28 -16.69 2.78
N ASP A 230 -1.40 -16.50 3.75
CA ASP A 230 0.02 -16.81 3.61
C ASP A 230 0.38 -18.22 4.11
N ILE A 231 1.58 -18.69 3.73
CA ILE A 231 2.09 -20.01 4.10
C ILE A 231 2.22 -20.17 5.62
N PRO A 232 1.98 -21.35 6.19
CA PRO A 232 2.02 -21.56 7.64
C PRO A 232 3.36 -21.25 8.30
N PHE A 233 4.47 -21.47 7.60
CA PHE A 233 5.81 -21.21 8.09
C PHE A 233 6.71 -20.71 6.98
N PHE A 234 7.46 -19.65 7.27
CA PHE A 234 8.50 -19.11 6.39
C PHE A 234 9.77 -18.90 7.20
N LEU A 235 10.90 -19.19 6.59
CA LEU A 235 12.23 -18.94 7.12
C LEU A 235 13.13 -18.42 6.00
N ASN A 236 13.77 -17.29 6.21
CA ASN A 236 14.78 -16.73 5.31
C ASN A 236 15.99 -16.32 6.13
N ALA A 237 17.17 -16.72 5.68
CA ALA A 237 18.45 -16.33 6.22
C ALA A 237 19.28 -15.68 5.12
N TYR A 238 19.87 -14.54 5.41
CA TYR A 238 20.75 -13.79 4.52
C TYR A 238 22.08 -13.55 5.19
N GLY A 239 23.16 -13.63 4.41
CA GLY A 239 24.51 -13.29 4.84
C GLY A 239 25.30 -12.67 3.72
N SER A 240 26.14 -11.67 4.02
CA SER A 240 27.00 -11.00 3.05
C SER A 240 28.45 -10.94 3.53
N THR A 241 29.36 -10.67 2.60
CA THR A 241 30.80 -10.61 2.86
C THR A 241 31.20 -9.42 3.74
N ASP A 242 30.34 -8.39 3.81
CA ASP A 242 30.49 -7.23 4.73
C ASP A 242 29.94 -7.49 6.13
N SER A 243 29.84 -8.78 6.51
CA SER A 243 29.39 -9.28 7.81
C SER A 243 27.95 -8.86 8.21
N ARG A 244 27.09 -8.60 7.25
CA ARG A 244 25.65 -8.45 7.48
C ARG A 244 25.02 -9.82 7.56
N PHE A 245 24.32 -10.10 8.64
CA PHE A 245 23.53 -11.32 8.84
C PHE A 245 22.09 -10.94 9.16
N GLU A 246 21.15 -11.62 8.52
CA GLU A 246 19.73 -11.42 8.77
C GLU A 246 19.00 -12.75 8.87
N LEU A 247 18.02 -12.77 9.77
CA LEU A 247 17.07 -13.88 9.92
C LEU A 247 15.64 -13.31 9.92
N ASN A 248 14.84 -13.83 9.02
CA ASN A 248 13.42 -13.53 8.92
C ASN A 248 12.63 -14.82 9.09
N THR A 249 11.62 -14.82 9.94
CA THR A 249 10.70 -15.93 10.06
C THR A 249 9.30 -15.45 10.36
N HIS A 250 8.31 -16.16 9.88
CA HIS A 250 6.93 -15.96 10.31
C HIS A 250 6.17 -17.26 10.39
N PHE A 251 5.18 -17.25 11.27
CA PHE A 251 4.28 -18.35 11.56
C PHE A 251 2.85 -17.84 11.38
N ASN A 252 2.08 -18.54 10.55
CA ASN A 252 0.67 -18.24 10.31
C ASN A 252 -0.18 -19.43 10.74
N THR A 253 -1.29 -19.15 11.42
CA THR A 253 -2.23 -20.18 11.80
C THR A 253 -3.67 -19.70 11.74
N LYS A 254 -4.55 -20.52 11.17
CA LYS A 254 -5.99 -20.37 11.26
C LYS A 254 -6.46 -21.00 12.57
N ILE A 255 -7.04 -20.19 13.46
CA ILE A 255 -7.60 -20.66 14.73
C ILE A 255 -8.95 -21.34 14.49
N ASN A 256 -9.73 -20.75 13.59
CA ASN A 256 -11.02 -21.27 13.10
C ASN A 256 -11.34 -20.61 11.77
N ASP A 257 -12.54 -20.86 11.21
CA ASP A 257 -12.97 -20.33 9.91
C ASP A 257 -12.99 -18.81 9.82
N LYS A 258 -13.02 -18.09 10.95
CA LYS A 258 -13.12 -16.62 11.01
C LYS A 258 -11.87 -15.93 11.54
N TRP A 259 -11.07 -16.62 12.35
CA TRP A 259 -9.90 -16.05 13.00
C TRP A 259 -8.61 -16.69 12.49
N ALA A 260 -7.66 -15.84 12.15
CA ALA A 260 -6.28 -16.22 11.87
C ALA A 260 -5.31 -15.30 12.62
N THR A 261 -4.11 -15.79 12.91
CA THR A 261 -3.05 -15.01 13.55
C THR A 261 -1.70 -15.31 12.94
N SER A 262 -0.81 -14.32 12.99
CA SER A 262 0.58 -14.44 12.57
C SER A 262 1.51 -13.87 13.62
N LEU A 263 2.68 -14.48 13.71
CA LEU A 263 3.84 -13.93 14.42
C LEU A 263 4.98 -13.81 13.42
N PHE A 264 5.44 -12.57 13.18
CA PHE A 264 6.61 -12.27 12.35
C PHE A 264 7.76 -11.87 13.25
N LEU A 265 8.94 -12.41 12.97
CA LEU A 265 10.18 -12.10 13.70
C LEU A 265 11.28 -11.78 12.69
N HIS A 266 12.00 -10.72 12.96
CA HIS A 266 13.17 -10.29 12.20
C HIS A 266 14.31 -9.92 13.15
N GLY A 267 15.52 -10.33 12.78
CA GLY A 267 16.74 -9.89 13.41
C GLY A 267 17.81 -9.66 12.37
N ASN A 268 18.57 -8.59 12.49
CA ASN A 268 19.77 -8.37 11.70
C ASN A 268 20.92 -7.87 12.56
N THR A 269 22.13 -8.10 12.06
CA THR A 269 23.34 -7.55 12.65
C THR A 269 24.42 -7.31 11.60
N ARG A 270 25.25 -6.28 11.79
CA ARG A 270 26.51 -6.04 11.08
C ARG A 270 27.57 -5.70 12.10
N VAL A 271 28.65 -6.49 12.12
CA VAL A 271 29.64 -6.43 13.20
C VAL A 271 31.07 -6.05 12.75
N SER A 272 31.38 -6.19 11.43
CA SER A 272 32.72 -5.89 10.95
C SER A 272 32.88 -4.42 10.56
N LYS A 273 33.97 -3.82 11.01
CA LYS A 273 34.39 -2.48 10.57
C LYS A 273 35.03 -2.61 9.19
N ASN A 274 34.38 -2.10 8.15
CA ASN A 274 34.84 -2.12 6.78
C ASN A 274 35.14 -0.69 6.31
N ASP A 275 36.33 -0.49 5.74
CA ASP A 275 36.81 0.73 5.11
C ASP A 275 37.57 0.27 3.85
N MET A 276 36.87 0.12 2.73
CA MET A 276 37.45 -0.41 1.48
C MET A 276 38.09 0.67 0.63
N ASN A 277 37.81 1.93 0.91
CA ASN A 277 38.37 3.08 0.21
C ASN A 277 39.53 3.75 0.96
N ASP A 278 39.90 3.24 2.17
CA ASP A 278 40.98 3.71 3.03
C ASP A 278 40.83 5.21 3.39
N ASP A 279 39.58 5.71 3.58
CA ASP A 279 39.34 7.10 4.00
C ASP A 279 39.28 7.28 5.55
N GLY A 280 39.39 6.19 6.28
CA GLY A 280 39.35 6.15 7.74
C GLY A 280 37.93 6.17 8.33
N PHE A 281 36.88 6.04 7.51
CA PHE A 281 35.51 5.95 7.92
C PHE A 281 34.86 4.60 7.58
N LEU A 282 33.85 4.21 8.33
CA LEU A 282 33.11 3.00 8.06
C LEU A 282 32.28 3.18 6.77
N ASP A 283 32.46 2.31 5.77
CA ASP A 283 31.63 2.27 4.56
C ASP A 283 30.16 2.00 4.84
N ASN A 284 29.91 1.22 5.89
CA ASN A 284 28.56 0.84 6.34
C ASN A 284 28.48 0.91 7.86
N PRO A 285 27.34 1.36 8.42
CA PRO A 285 27.14 1.35 9.87
C PRO A 285 27.21 -0.06 10.44
N LEU A 286 27.86 -0.20 11.58
CA LEU A 286 27.65 -1.33 12.47
C LEU A 286 26.23 -1.26 13.03
N GLY A 287 25.61 -2.38 13.34
CA GLY A 287 24.26 -2.32 13.88
C GLY A 287 23.68 -3.67 14.26
N LYS A 288 22.60 -3.58 15.00
CA LYS A 288 21.75 -4.71 15.34
C LYS A 288 20.29 -4.25 15.40
N GLN A 289 19.41 -5.04 14.85
CA GLN A 289 17.97 -4.78 14.89
C GLN A 289 17.23 -6.04 15.31
N ILE A 290 16.20 -5.87 16.12
CA ILE A 290 15.18 -6.88 16.35
C ILE A 290 13.82 -6.24 16.07
N ASN A 291 12.94 -7.00 15.46
CA ASN A 291 11.60 -6.56 15.12
C ASN A 291 10.63 -7.74 15.21
N ALA A 292 9.52 -7.54 15.90
CA ALA A 292 8.49 -8.54 16.08
C ALA A 292 7.12 -7.92 15.85
N ILE A 293 6.25 -8.61 15.12
CA ILE A 293 4.87 -8.19 14.95
C ILE A 293 3.94 -9.39 15.15
N ASN A 294 2.93 -9.21 15.99
CA ASN A 294 1.82 -10.13 16.12
C ASN A 294 0.59 -9.54 15.43
N ARG A 295 0.01 -10.31 14.51
CA ARG A 295 -1.11 -9.90 13.68
C ARG A 295 -2.29 -10.81 13.91
N TRP A 296 -3.48 -10.21 13.97
CA TRP A 296 -4.74 -10.92 14.06
C TRP A 296 -5.66 -10.46 12.94
N GLN A 297 -6.31 -11.43 12.31
CA GLN A 297 -7.32 -11.21 11.27
C GLN A 297 -8.61 -11.87 11.69
N TYR A 298 -9.70 -11.12 11.61
CA TYR A 298 -11.06 -11.63 11.70
C TYR A 298 -11.79 -11.38 10.40
N THR A 299 -12.41 -12.41 9.83
CA THR A 299 -13.18 -12.32 8.60
C THR A 299 -14.48 -13.11 8.75
N ASP A 300 -15.61 -12.44 8.59
CA ASP A 300 -16.94 -13.04 8.57
C ASP A 300 -17.70 -12.45 7.37
N LEU A 301 -17.55 -13.09 6.22
CA LEU A 301 -18.12 -12.59 4.95
C LEU A 301 -19.64 -12.62 4.96
N GLU A 302 -20.27 -13.58 5.66
CA GLU A 302 -21.74 -13.66 5.77
C GLU A 302 -22.32 -12.45 6.51
N LYS A 303 -21.60 -12.00 7.56
CA LYS A 303 -21.99 -10.84 8.36
C LYS A 303 -21.35 -9.54 7.90
N GLY A 304 -20.46 -9.59 6.88
CA GLY A 304 -19.79 -8.44 6.33
C GLY A 304 -18.65 -7.87 7.16
N TRP A 305 -18.10 -8.59 8.14
CA TRP A 305 -17.01 -8.10 8.98
C TRP A 305 -15.64 -8.52 8.49
N VAL A 306 -14.71 -7.56 8.40
CA VAL A 306 -13.28 -7.78 8.17
C VAL A 306 -12.50 -6.88 9.11
N SER A 307 -11.61 -7.46 9.90
CA SER A 307 -10.85 -6.71 10.90
C SER A 307 -9.41 -7.19 11.00
N PHE A 308 -8.49 -6.26 11.25
CA PHE A 308 -7.08 -6.54 11.50
C PHE A 308 -6.64 -5.82 12.77
N ILE A 309 -5.87 -6.52 13.61
CA ILE A 309 -5.22 -5.96 14.79
C ILE A 309 -3.75 -6.30 14.71
N ASN A 310 -2.88 -5.32 14.86
CA ASN A 310 -1.43 -5.50 14.83
C ASN A 310 -0.81 -4.92 16.10
N LEU A 311 0.19 -5.62 16.62
CA LEU A 311 1.06 -5.16 17.70
C LEU A 311 2.50 -5.41 17.28
N ARG A 312 3.33 -4.35 17.22
CA ARG A 312 4.74 -4.40 16.81
C ARG A 312 5.63 -3.83 17.87
N TYR A 313 6.75 -4.49 18.08
CA TYR A 313 7.90 -3.97 18.82
C TYR A 313 9.14 -4.01 17.95
N MET A 314 9.94 -2.96 17.98
CA MET A 314 11.20 -2.87 17.25
C MET A 314 12.24 -2.14 18.08
N LYS A 315 13.47 -2.65 18.06
CA LYS A 315 14.66 -1.97 18.54
C LYS A 315 15.75 -2.02 17.48
N ASP A 316 16.37 -0.87 17.20
CA ASP A 316 17.41 -0.69 16.19
C ASP A 316 18.55 0.16 16.80
N ASP A 317 19.74 -0.41 16.87
CA ASP A 317 20.95 0.27 17.35
C ASP A 317 21.94 0.32 16.18
N LYS A 318 22.47 1.50 15.89
CA LYS A 318 23.45 1.76 14.83
C LYS A 318 24.64 2.54 15.38
N GLN A 319 25.83 2.19 14.91
CA GLN A 319 27.08 2.93 15.16
C GLN A 319 27.75 3.21 13.83
N THR A 320 28.24 4.43 13.65
CA THR A 320 28.98 4.86 12.47
C THR A 320 30.07 5.87 12.81
N GLY A 321 30.92 6.21 11.86
CA GLY A 321 31.99 7.19 12.03
C GLY A 321 33.34 6.64 11.62
N GLN A 322 34.40 7.18 12.24
CA GLN A 322 35.77 6.73 11.98
C GLN A 322 35.97 5.28 12.43
N VAL A 323 36.80 4.53 11.72
CA VAL A 323 37.08 3.11 12.00
C VAL A 323 37.57 2.88 13.42
N ASP A 324 38.41 3.80 13.90
CA ASP A 324 39.01 3.73 15.26
C ASP A 324 38.11 4.30 16.36
N PHE A 325 36.93 4.79 16.02
CA PHE A 325 35.95 5.28 17.00
C PHE A 325 35.45 4.14 17.89
N GLU A 326 35.56 4.32 19.20
CA GLU A 326 35.03 3.42 20.22
C GLU A 326 34.10 4.22 21.16
N PRO A 327 32.78 3.92 21.20
CA PRO A 327 31.79 4.71 21.96
C PRO A 327 32.18 4.93 23.44
N ASP A 328 32.64 3.89 24.11
CA ASP A 328 33.02 3.96 25.54
C ASP A 328 34.18 4.89 25.81
N ARG A 329 35.05 5.12 24.82
CA ARG A 329 36.26 5.97 24.96
C ARG A 329 36.05 7.37 24.38
N ASP A 330 35.38 7.47 23.26
CA ASP A 330 35.43 8.65 22.37
C ASP A 330 34.15 9.46 22.37
N LYS A 331 33.04 8.93 22.88
CA LYS A 331 31.75 9.66 22.97
C LYS A 331 31.94 10.99 23.73
N GLY A 332 31.53 12.09 23.07
CA GLY A 332 31.65 13.42 23.63
C GLY A 332 33.07 13.98 23.66
N THR A 333 34.00 13.37 22.93
CA THR A 333 35.38 13.86 22.76
C THR A 333 35.64 14.30 21.32
N THR A 334 36.80 14.88 21.06
CA THR A 334 37.27 15.27 19.72
C THR A 334 38.36 14.34 19.18
N ASN A 335 38.63 13.20 19.83
CA ASN A 335 39.69 12.27 19.42
C ASN A 335 39.33 11.58 18.09
N PHE A 336 38.19 10.93 18.07
CA PHE A 336 37.61 10.31 16.88
C PHE A 336 36.16 10.72 16.75
N TRP A 337 35.73 11.01 15.53
CA TRP A 337 34.34 11.33 15.26
C TRP A 337 33.53 10.05 15.10
N GLY A 338 32.41 9.99 15.79
CA GLY A 338 31.46 8.88 15.66
C GLY A 338 30.04 9.27 16.04
N SER A 339 29.13 8.39 15.75
CA SER A 339 27.68 8.54 15.99
C SER A 339 27.10 7.23 16.47
N GLU A 340 26.20 7.28 17.41
CA GLU A 340 25.32 6.18 17.76
C GLU A 340 23.85 6.65 17.62
N ILE A 341 22.99 5.78 17.13
CA ILE A 341 21.55 5.99 17.00
C ILE A 341 20.86 4.76 17.57
N SER A 342 20.18 4.93 18.69
CA SER A 342 19.37 3.88 19.30
C SER A 342 17.91 4.25 19.19
N THR A 343 17.11 3.41 18.55
CA THR A 343 15.69 3.63 18.32
C THR A 343 14.88 2.48 18.89
N GLU A 344 13.84 2.81 19.65
CA GLU A 344 12.85 1.88 20.16
C GLU A 344 11.47 2.31 19.71
N LYS A 345 10.69 1.36 19.17
CA LYS A 345 9.31 1.60 18.71
C LYS A 345 8.33 0.55 19.24
N LEU A 346 7.14 1.05 19.58
CA LEU A 346 5.99 0.22 19.85
C LEU A 346 4.82 0.76 19.03
N ASP A 347 4.28 -0.06 18.13
CA ASP A 347 3.14 0.31 17.29
C ASP A 347 1.98 -0.65 17.59
N ALA A 348 0.78 -0.08 17.74
CA ALA A 348 -0.46 -0.84 17.84
C ALA A 348 -1.48 -0.27 16.85
N SER A 349 -2.12 -1.12 16.05
CA SER A 349 -3.16 -0.67 15.13
C SER A 349 -4.34 -1.62 15.10
N ALA A 350 -5.52 -1.06 14.85
CA ALA A 350 -6.76 -1.79 14.67
C ALA A 350 -7.53 -1.22 13.48
N LYS A 351 -7.94 -2.10 12.58
CA LYS A 351 -8.80 -1.79 11.43
C LYS A 351 -10.06 -2.62 11.56
N LEU A 352 -11.20 -1.94 11.64
CA LEU A 352 -12.51 -2.55 11.70
C LEU A 352 -13.27 -2.19 10.42
N GLY A 353 -13.56 -3.15 9.57
CA GLY A 353 -14.31 -2.99 8.35
C GLY A 353 -15.64 -3.69 8.43
N PHE A 354 -16.70 -3.00 8.02
CA PHE A 354 -18.02 -3.57 7.87
C PHE A 354 -18.55 -3.28 6.47
N VAL A 355 -18.81 -4.33 5.71
CA VAL A 355 -19.46 -4.29 4.40
C VAL A 355 -20.90 -4.71 4.58
N PHE A 356 -21.84 -3.89 4.12
CA PHE A 356 -23.28 -4.20 4.26
C PHE A 356 -23.63 -5.39 3.37
N PRO A 357 -24.06 -6.54 3.91
CA PRO A 357 -24.29 -7.74 3.10
C PRO A 357 -25.32 -7.55 1.98
N ASP A 358 -26.39 -6.81 2.25
CA ASP A 358 -27.46 -6.54 1.27
C ASP A 358 -27.09 -5.48 0.23
N THR A 359 -26.05 -4.68 0.51
CA THR A 359 -25.58 -3.57 -0.34
C THR A 359 -24.06 -3.50 -0.32
N PRO A 360 -23.35 -4.45 -0.96
CA PRO A 360 -21.90 -4.65 -0.80
C PRO A 360 -21.04 -3.49 -1.33
N TRP A 361 -21.62 -2.55 -2.06
CA TRP A 361 -20.99 -1.28 -2.43
C TRP A 361 -20.97 -0.25 -1.30
N LYS A 362 -21.63 -0.53 -0.17
CA LYS A 362 -21.58 0.29 1.05
C LYS A 362 -20.68 -0.36 2.07
N SER A 363 -19.80 0.44 2.66
CA SER A 363 -18.95 -0.04 3.75
C SER A 363 -18.64 1.08 4.73
N ILE A 364 -18.37 0.68 5.97
CA ILE A 364 -17.83 1.54 7.01
C ILE A 364 -16.48 0.96 7.40
N GLY A 365 -15.45 1.79 7.44
CA GLY A 365 -14.12 1.47 7.93
C GLY A 365 -13.78 2.35 9.13
N PHE A 366 -13.22 1.74 10.17
CA PHE A 366 -12.71 2.47 11.31
C PHE A 366 -11.27 2.02 11.57
N GLN A 367 -10.34 2.96 11.49
CA GLN A 367 -8.91 2.73 11.65
C GLN A 367 -8.41 3.49 12.86
N ASN A 368 -7.64 2.83 13.71
CA ASN A 368 -6.94 3.45 14.82
C ASN A 368 -5.51 2.96 14.85
N ALA A 369 -4.59 3.85 15.16
CA ALA A 369 -3.20 3.49 15.41
C ALA A 369 -2.62 4.32 16.55
N PHE A 370 -1.81 3.67 17.35
CA PHE A 370 -0.96 4.27 18.37
C PHE A 370 0.48 3.93 18.04
N ASN A 371 1.37 4.92 18.05
CA ASN A 371 2.79 4.74 17.84
C ASN A 371 3.56 5.41 18.96
N TYR A 372 4.49 4.67 19.54
CA TYR A 372 5.52 5.16 20.42
C TYR A 372 6.87 5.04 19.70
N HIS A 373 7.63 6.13 19.64
CA HIS A 373 8.96 6.17 19.09
C HIS A 373 9.88 6.89 20.08
N ASN A 374 10.98 6.27 20.45
CA ASN A 374 12.03 6.87 21.25
C ASN A 374 13.36 6.69 20.54
N GLN A 375 14.03 7.79 20.22
CA GLN A 375 15.36 7.79 19.61
C GLN A 375 16.29 8.61 20.44
N GLU A 376 17.40 8.00 20.85
CA GLU A 376 18.53 8.63 21.47
C GLU A 376 19.71 8.55 20.52
N SER A 377 20.30 9.69 20.19
CA SER A 377 21.39 9.73 19.23
C SER A 377 22.37 10.87 19.51
N TYR A 378 23.58 10.70 19.02
CA TYR A 378 24.58 11.76 18.95
C TYR A 378 25.37 11.65 17.64
N PHE A 379 25.89 12.78 17.20
CA PHE A 379 26.70 12.93 15.99
C PHE A 379 27.93 13.76 16.35
N GLY A 380 29.04 13.08 16.68
CA GLY A 380 30.23 13.71 17.31
C GLY A 380 29.86 14.32 18.65
N LEU A 381 29.93 15.65 18.77
CA LEU A 381 29.59 16.39 19.98
C LEU A 381 28.12 16.81 20.08
N ASN A 382 27.34 16.64 19.02
CA ASN A 382 25.93 17.06 18.98
C ASN A 382 25.01 15.92 19.38
N GLN A 383 24.16 16.17 20.37
CA GLN A 383 23.08 15.25 20.76
C GLN A 383 21.79 15.58 20.03
N TYR A 384 21.08 14.53 19.64
CA TYR A 384 19.71 14.62 19.11
C TYR A 384 18.86 13.52 19.69
N ASN A 385 17.91 13.90 20.52
CA ASN A 385 16.99 12.97 21.15
C ASN A 385 15.55 13.35 20.80
N ILE A 386 14.74 12.38 20.41
CA ILE A 386 13.35 12.60 20.09
C ILE A 386 12.49 11.45 20.61
N LYS A 387 11.44 11.81 21.34
CA LYS A 387 10.39 10.89 21.76
C LYS A 387 9.06 11.37 21.19
N GLN A 388 8.37 10.52 20.47
CA GLN A 388 7.06 10.81 19.89
C GLN A 388 6.04 9.81 20.37
N ASN A 389 4.87 10.31 20.79
CA ASN A 389 3.67 9.53 20.99
C ASN A 389 2.63 10.02 19.99
N SER A 390 2.13 9.13 19.15
CA SER A 390 1.16 9.45 18.11
C SER A 390 -0.11 8.66 18.30
N PHE A 391 -1.24 9.31 18.04
CA PHE A 391 -2.52 8.64 17.89
C PHE A 391 -3.18 9.09 16.58
N TYR A 392 -3.65 8.13 15.81
CA TYR A 392 -4.38 8.31 14.55
C TYR A 392 -5.71 7.61 14.62
N SER A 393 -6.77 8.28 14.18
CA SER A 393 -8.09 7.71 14.06
C SER A 393 -8.74 8.18 12.74
N ASN A 394 -9.36 7.27 12.00
CA ASN A 394 -10.01 7.56 10.73
C ASN A 394 -11.29 6.75 10.59
N LEU A 395 -12.43 7.43 10.47
CA LEU A 395 -13.73 6.85 10.20
C LEU A 395 -14.07 7.11 8.72
N ILE A 396 -14.32 6.06 7.96
CA ILE A 396 -14.53 6.10 6.52
C ILE A 396 -15.89 5.48 6.20
N TYR A 397 -16.69 6.16 5.41
CA TYR A 397 -17.89 5.61 4.80
C TYR A 397 -17.74 5.63 3.29
N ASN A 398 -17.89 4.47 2.65
CA ASN A 398 -17.86 4.33 1.20
C ASN A 398 -19.26 3.98 0.69
N SER A 399 -19.64 4.56 -0.46
CA SER A 399 -20.87 4.22 -1.16
C SER A 399 -20.80 4.65 -2.63
N ILE A 400 -21.91 4.53 -3.34
CA ILE A 400 -22.06 4.94 -4.74
C ILE A 400 -23.22 5.92 -4.87
N PHE A 401 -23.15 6.77 -5.92
CA PHE A 401 -24.30 7.53 -6.41
C PHE A 401 -24.86 6.83 -7.64
N SER A 402 -26.11 6.44 -7.63
CA SER A 402 -26.80 5.86 -8.77
C SER A 402 -26.24 4.53 -9.29
N ASN A 403 -24.96 4.45 -9.64
CA ASN A 403 -24.31 3.24 -10.16
C ASN A 403 -22.83 3.17 -9.76
N THR A 404 -22.17 2.06 -10.06
CA THR A 404 -20.78 1.78 -9.66
C THR A 404 -19.71 2.61 -10.39
N LEU A 405 -20.11 3.38 -11.41
CA LEU A 405 -19.20 4.37 -12.04
C LEU A 405 -18.99 5.59 -11.14
N HIS A 406 -19.93 5.87 -10.25
CA HIS A 406 -19.96 7.04 -9.37
C HIS A 406 -19.77 6.63 -7.93
N LYS A 407 -18.53 6.53 -7.48
CA LYS A 407 -18.18 6.14 -6.11
C LYS A 407 -17.87 7.37 -5.28
N PHE A 408 -18.14 7.30 -3.99
CA PHE A 408 -17.68 8.31 -3.06
C PHE A 408 -17.20 7.70 -1.74
N ALA A 409 -16.25 8.38 -1.13
CA ALA A 409 -15.78 8.13 0.23
C ALA A 409 -15.91 9.43 1.03
N THR A 410 -16.38 9.34 2.26
CA THR A 410 -16.43 10.46 3.18
C THR A 410 -16.12 10.00 4.59
N GLY A 411 -15.71 10.93 5.44
CA GLY A 411 -15.37 10.53 6.79
C GLY A 411 -14.77 11.63 7.65
N LEU A 412 -14.33 11.21 8.83
CA LEU A 412 -13.70 12.05 9.82
C LEU A 412 -12.35 11.47 10.20
N ASN A 413 -11.38 12.35 10.37
CA ASN A 413 -10.05 11.97 10.76
C ASN A 413 -9.58 12.80 11.96
N PHE A 414 -8.81 12.16 12.82
CA PHE A 414 -8.12 12.78 13.95
C PHE A 414 -6.68 12.30 14.00
N THR A 415 -5.75 13.24 14.17
CA THR A 415 -4.34 12.94 14.44
C THR A 415 -3.89 13.73 15.65
N TYR A 416 -3.03 13.11 16.46
CA TYR A 416 -2.40 13.72 17.61
C TYR A 416 -0.96 13.22 17.69
N ASP A 417 -0.01 14.14 17.70
CA ASP A 417 1.41 13.87 17.80
C ASP A 417 1.99 14.72 18.92
N ASN A 418 2.58 14.09 19.91
CA ASN A 418 3.29 14.74 21.01
C ASN A 418 4.78 14.44 20.90
N TYR A 419 5.58 15.46 20.67
CA TYR A 419 7.02 15.41 20.49
C TYR A 419 7.73 15.98 21.72
N ASN A 420 8.64 15.19 22.27
CA ASN A 420 9.68 15.62 23.18
C ASN A 420 11.00 15.59 22.40
N GLU A 421 11.48 16.74 21.94
CA GLU A 421 12.57 16.83 20.98
C GLU A 421 13.66 17.80 21.47
N PHE A 422 14.90 17.30 21.54
CA PHE A 422 16.04 18.06 22.00
C PHE A 422 17.20 17.95 21.03
N VAL A 423 17.78 19.10 20.70
CA VAL A 423 19.06 19.23 19.99
C VAL A 423 20.04 19.91 20.91
N ASN A 424 21.01 19.17 21.44
CA ASN A 424 21.87 19.59 22.51
C ASN A 424 21.04 20.07 23.71
N VAL A 425 21.17 21.37 24.06
CA VAL A 425 20.43 22.02 25.15
C VAL A 425 19.14 22.71 24.68
N SER A 426 18.87 22.73 23.39
CA SER A 426 17.72 23.41 22.82
C SER A 426 16.49 22.46 22.78
N ASP A 427 15.39 22.96 23.31
CA ASP A 427 14.10 22.24 23.36
C ASP A 427 13.22 22.63 22.16
N PHE A 428 12.80 21.64 21.38
CA PHE A 428 11.89 21.75 20.23
C PHE A 428 10.59 20.95 20.45
N SER A 429 10.30 20.64 21.70
CA SER A 429 9.11 19.86 22.08
C SER A 429 7.84 20.59 21.65
N ARG A 430 6.87 19.82 21.11
CA ARG A 430 5.63 20.37 20.59
C ARG A 430 4.51 19.34 20.58
N ILE A 431 3.30 19.83 20.44
CA ILE A 431 2.12 19.02 20.18
C ILE A 431 1.54 19.48 18.86
N ASP A 432 1.34 18.54 17.94
CA ASP A 432 0.68 18.76 16.67
C ASP A 432 -0.61 17.93 16.66
N ASP A 433 -1.75 18.57 16.50
CA ASP A 433 -3.03 17.88 16.41
C ASP A 433 -3.86 18.39 15.23
N SER A 434 -4.69 17.52 14.69
CA SER A 434 -5.62 17.90 13.64
C SER A 434 -6.91 17.10 13.68
N VAL A 435 -8.01 17.78 13.37
CA VAL A 435 -9.32 17.19 13.12
C VAL A 435 -9.72 17.56 11.71
N GLY A 436 -10.11 16.60 10.90
CA GLY A 436 -10.51 16.84 9.52
C GLY A 436 -11.78 16.06 9.16
N ALA A 437 -12.57 16.64 8.26
CA ALA A 437 -13.59 15.94 7.51
C ALA A 437 -13.15 15.90 6.05
N PHE A 438 -13.43 14.80 5.36
CA PHE A 438 -13.09 14.65 3.96
C PHE A 438 -14.25 14.12 3.14
N PHE A 439 -14.20 14.44 1.86
CA PHE A 439 -15.08 13.86 0.85
C PHE A 439 -14.26 13.65 -0.43
N GLU A 440 -14.35 12.45 -0.99
CA GLU A 440 -13.72 12.09 -2.26
C GLU A 440 -14.76 11.45 -3.16
N TYR A 441 -14.87 11.96 -4.37
CA TYR A 441 -15.72 11.44 -5.42
C TYR A 441 -14.85 10.89 -6.55
N THR A 442 -15.17 9.69 -6.98
CA THR A 442 -14.49 8.99 -8.08
C THR A 442 -15.49 8.66 -9.17
N PHE A 443 -15.20 9.13 -10.37
CA PHE A 443 -15.87 8.70 -11.59
C PHE A 443 -14.91 7.85 -12.43
N ASP A 444 -15.38 6.70 -12.89
CA ASP A 444 -14.58 5.80 -13.71
C ASP A 444 -15.46 5.11 -14.75
N ASP A 445 -15.41 5.59 -15.98
CA ASP A 445 -16.13 5.05 -17.14
C ASP A 445 -15.33 3.92 -17.82
N THR A 446 -14.21 3.45 -17.22
CA THR A 446 -13.33 2.39 -17.73
C THR A 446 -12.87 2.52 -19.19
N ASP A 447 -13.64 3.21 -20.05
CA ASP A 447 -13.38 3.34 -21.49
C ASP A 447 -12.66 4.66 -21.85
N LYS A 448 -13.07 5.81 -21.30
CA LYS A 448 -12.63 7.13 -21.81
C LYS A 448 -12.25 8.14 -20.72
N TRP A 449 -12.99 8.19 -19.64
CA TRP A 449 -12.85 9.21 -18.64
C TRP A 449 -12.79 8.62 -17.24
N SER A 450 -11.78 9.04 -16.52
CA SER A 450 -11.60 8.65 -15.14
C SER A 450 -11.06 9.88 -14.39
N TYR A 451 -11.73 10.28 -13.31
CA TYR A 451 -11.30 11.40 -12.47
C TYR A 451 -11.67 11.22 -11.01
N VAL A 452 -10.85 11.80 -10.15
CA VAL A 452 -11.07 11.87 -8.71
C VAL A 452 -11.12 13.34 -8.30
N LEU A 453 -12.14 13.69 -7.54
CA LEU A 453 -12.29 15.02 -6.92
C LEU A 453 -12.35 14.81 -5.41
N GLY A 454 -11.42 15.39 -4.69
CA GLY A 454 -11.33 15.27 -3.26
C GLY A 454 -11.19 16.63 -2.58
N GLY A 455 -11.75 16.73 -1.38
CA GLY A 455 -11.60 17.85 -0.45
C GLY A 455 -11.46 17.37 0.98
N ARG A 456 -10.65 18.07 1.77
CA ARG A 456 -10.40 17.78 3.20
C ARG A 456 -10.27 19.08 3.98
#